data_f110ed67f19ad096c22bb52d590d9304
#
_entry.id   f110ed67f19ad096c22bb52d590d9304
#
_cell.length_a   1.000
_cell.length_b   1.000
_cell.length_c   1.000
_cell.angle_alpha   90.00
_cell.angle_beta   90.00
_cell.angle_gamma   90.00
#
_symmetry.space_group_name_H-M   'P 1'
#
loop_
_entity.id
_entity.type
_entity.pdbx_description
1 polymer ?
#
loop_
_entity_poly.entity_id
_entity_poly.type
_entity_poly.pdbx_seq_one_letter_code
_entity_poly.pdbx_strand_id
1 'polypeptide(L)'
;MALSDSSSIYFGKKVCVLGLGRSGMAASRLLMKMGAVVTAYDSLNTPLHFERAETLRGEGIDVMIGPDAERASAYYDLAIISPGIEENTSLVLNIKEKGIPLIGELELAYTLCRCPVVAITGSNGKTTTTELTTRILESAGLNVSSCGNIGTPMSELMLKGDLWDALVVETSSFQLETIRTFRPKVAVWLNLSPNHLDRYHSLKDYRDAKLRIFENQHDDDVAVLPHGENFPSVKARVVSFSTKEAYADLILRGSEIIFKGMTVLDLKETNLRGSHNAANVMAAFAGAMGITKKIPNLRGVLSDYKTPAHRCELITEHRDVRWINDSKATNLDAMEQAIRSVQGPLILIAGGKDKGFGFAPIAELVRECVTFAILIGEIRHRISEEWACVPSATVDSMEEAVLLASRMTDSLSGSTVLLSPGTSSFDMFRDYIERGETFRKLVNRLSSITESNAHS
;
A
#
# COMPACT_ATOMS: atom_id res chain seq x y z
N MET A 1 5.25 16.64 29.82
CA MET A 1 4.06 16.92 30.64
C MET A 1 2.85 16.97 29.70
N ALA A 2 2.16 15.87 29.41
CA ALA A 2 0.87 15.81 28.71
C ALA A 2 0.38 14.35 28.44
N LEU A 3 0.61 13.43 29.36
CA LEU A 3 -0.02 12.08 29.29
C LEU A 3 -1.18 11.92 30.30
N SER A 4 -1.53 13.00 31.04
CA SER A 4 -2.41 12.88 32.20
C SER A 4 -3.90 12.67 31.91
N ASP A 5 -4.44 13.09 30.77
CA ASP A 5 -5.88 12.93 30.48
C ASP A 5 -6.23 11.72 29.63
N SER A 6 -5.35 11.28 28.75
CA SER A 6 -5.60 10.13 27.86
C SER A 6 -5.26 8.78 28.50
N SER A 7 -4.38 8.76 29.52
CA SER A 7 -4.05 7.56 30.29
C SER A 7 -5.26 6.99 31.05
N SER A 8 -6.26 7.82 31.36
CA SER A 8 -7.46 7.39 32.07
C SER A 8 -8.40 6.49 31.26
N ILE A 9 -8.36 6.58 29.92
CA ILE A 9 -9.33 5.85 29.07
C ILE A 9 -9.12 4.33 29.11
N TYR A 10 -7.86 3.88 29.17
CA TYR A 10 -7.50 2.45 29.13
C TYR A 10 -7.01 1.91 30.48
N PHE A 11 -6.76 2.76 31.46
CA PHE A 11 -6.23 2.37 32.75
C PHE A 11 -7.15 1.34 33.45
N GLY A 12 -6.57 0.20 33.84
CA GLY A 12 -7.26 -0.90 34.53
C GLY A 12 -8.20 -1.72 33.65
N LYS A 13 -8.44 -1.34 32.38
CA LYS A 13 -9.27 -2.13 31.47
C LYS A 13 -8.60 -3.42 31.04
N LYS A 14 -9.39 -4.48 30.95
CA LYS A 14 -8.99 -5.76 30.36
C LYS A 14 -9.17 -5.66 28.83
N VAL A 15 -8.08 -5.72 28.09
CA VAL A 15 -8.10 -5.56 26.63
C VAL A 15 -7.46 -6.78 25.97
N CYS A 16 -8.16 -7.36 24.99
CA CYS A 16 -7.54 -8.37 24.14
C CYS A 16 -7.07 -7.75 22.81
N VAL A 17 -5.93 -8.22 22.32
CA VAL A 17 -5.37 -7.84 21.02
C VAL A 17 -5.33 -9.06 20.12
N LEU A 18 -5.99 -8.99 18.96
CA LEU A 18 -6.11 -10.07 18.00
C LEU A 18 -5.06 -9.90 16.89
N GLY A 19 -4.14 -10.86 16.81
CA GLY A 19 -3.02 -10.90 15.88
C GLY A 19 -1.70 -10.40 16.46
N LEU A 20 -0.64 -11.18 16.25
CA LEU A 20 0.74 -10.88 16.67
C LEU A 20 1.59 -10.30 15.51
N GLY A 21 0.97 -9.70 14.50
CA GLY A 21 1.66 -8.91 13.51
C GLY A 21 2.27 -7.63 14.10
N ARG A 22 2.97 -6.84 13.28
CA ARG A 22 3.58 -5.56 13.74
C ARG A 22 2.58 -4.64 14.42
N SER A 23 1.38 -4.50 13.84
CA SER A 23 0.31 -3.67 14.41
C SER A 23 -0.18 -4.18 15.76
N GLY A 24 -0.38 -5.51 15.91
CA GLY A 24 -0.83 -6.08 17.17
C GLY A 24 0.22 -5.98 18.29
N MET A 25 1.50 -6.19 17.98
CA MET A 25 2.57 -5.99 18.95
C MET A 25 2.66 -4.52 19.40
N ALA A 26 2.56 -3.58 18.46
CA ALA A 26 2.58 -2.15 18.77
C ALA A 26 1.36 -1.74 19.61
N ALA A 27 0.17 -2.21 19.27
CA ALA A 27 -1.06 -1.98 20.03
C ALA A 27 -0.98 -2.54 21.45
N SER A 28 -0.46 -3.76 21.60
CA SER A 28 -0.29 -4.41 22.92
C SER A 28 0.63 -3.60 23.83
N ARG A 29 1.77 -3.15 23.32
CA ARG A 29 2.72 -2.29 24.08
C ARG A 29 2.10 -0.94 24.42
N LEU A 30 1.38 -0.33 23.48
CA LEU A 30 0.73 0.96 23.70
C LEU A 30 -0.33 0.86 24.81
N LEU A 31 -1.19 -0.15 24.76
CA LEU A 31 -2.20 -0.40 25.80
C LEU A 31 -1.58 -0.65 27.16
N MET A 32 -0.53 -1.49 27.24
CA MET A 32 0.19 -1.73 28.48
C MET A 32 0.80 -0.44 29.05
N LYS A 33 1.42 0.40 28.19
CA LYS A 33 1.93 1.72 28.59
C LYS A 33 0.82 2.63 29.11
N MET A 34 -0.42 2.48 28.62
CA MET A 34 -1.60 3.21 29.08
C MET A 34 -2.25 2.61 30.33
N GLY A 35 -1.66 1.56 30.92
CA GLY A 35 -2.13 0.93 32.16
C GLY A 35 -3.26 -0.08 31.97
N ALA A 36 -3.51 -0.56 30.75
CA ALA A 36 -4.44 -1.66 30.51
C ALA A 36 -3.83 -3.02 30.90
N VAL A 37 -4.70 -3.98 31.27
CA VAL A 37 -4.34 -5.39 31.41
C VAL A 37 -4.54 -6.05 30.05
N VAL A 38 -3.44 -6.41 29.37
CA VAL A 38 -3.46 -6.84 27.99
C VAL A 38 -3.25 -8.33 27.87
N THR A 39 -4.10 -8.99 27.05
CA THR A 39 -3.88 -10.37 26.58
C THR A 39 -3.87 -10.37 25.05
N ALA A 40 -2.80 -10.84 24.44
CA ALA A 40 -2.67 -10.93 22.98
C ALA A 40 -2.97 -12.35 22.49
N TYR A 41 -3.62 -12.46 21.34
CA TYR A 41 -4.06 -13.71 20.74
C TYR A 41 -3.62 -13.82 19.27
N ASP A 42 -3.14 -15.01 18.86
CA ASP A 42 -2.95 -15.34 17.46
C ASP A 42 -3.23 -16.83 17.22
N SER A 43 -4.07 -17.16 16.23
CA SER A 43 -4.37 -18.56 15.89
C SER A 43 -3.19 -19.29 15.23
N LEU A 44 -2.20 -18.55 14.71
CA LEU A 44 -0.99 -19.13 14.14
C LEU A 44 0.03 -19.48 15.22
N ASN A 45 0.81 -20.54 14.95
CA ASN A 45 1.85 -21.05 15.85
C ASN A 45 3.18 -21.32 15.13
N THR A 46 3.50 -20.53 14.11
CA THR A 46 4.79 -20.65 13.40
C THR A 46 5.96 -20.20 14.29
N PRO A 47 7.23 -20.54 13.96
CA PRO A 47 8.40 -20.09 14.72
C PRO A 47 8.42 -18.58 14.97
N LEU A 48 8.00 -17.77 13.98
CA LEU A 48 7.90 -16.31 14.11
C LEU A 48 6.85 -15.87 15.14
N HIS A 49 5.72 -16.59 15.23
CA HIS A 49 4.68 -16.29 16.22
C HIS A 49 5.13 -16.67 17.63
N PHE A 50 5.89 -17.78 17.79
CA PHE A 50 6.52 -18.12 19.05
C PHE A 50 7.52 -17.06 19.52
N GLU A 51 8.41 -16.60 18.65
CA GLU A 51 9.38 -15.54 18.96
C GLU A 51 8.68 -14.25 19.42
N ARG A 52 7.64 -13.83 18.71
CA ARG A 52 6.85 -12.65 19.06
C ARG A 52 6.10 -12.81 20.38
N ALA A 53 5.53 -13.99 20.61
CA ALA A 53 4.85 -14.31 21.85
C ALA A 53 5.81 -14.23 23.04
N GLU A 54 6.99 -14.86 22.95
CA GLU A 54 8.01 -14.78 24.00
C GLU A 54 8.48 -13.36 24.25
N THR A 55 8.63 -12.56 23.19
CA THR A 55 8.98 -11.14 23.31
C THR A 55 7.94 -10.39 24.15
N LEU A 56 6.65 -10.52 23.85
CA LEU A 56 5.59 -9.84 24.58
C LEU A 56 5.43 -10.37 26.01
N ARG A 57 5.60 -11.69 26.24
CA ARG A 57 5.60 -12.28 27.58
C ARG A 57 6.74 -11.73 28.42
N GLY A 58 7.93 -11.60 27.85
CA GLY A 58 9.08 -10.97 28.52
C GLY A 58 8.84 -9.49 28.88
N GLU A 59 7.94 -8.82 28.17
CA GLU A 59 7.49 -7.45 28.46
C GLU A 59 6.32 -7.40 29.48
N GLY A 60 5.81 -8.55 29.95
CA GLY A 60 4.71 -8.63 30.93
C GLY A 60 3.31 -8.65 30.34
N ILE A 61 3.16 -8.97 29.06
CA ILE A 61 1.88 -9.13 28.36
C ILE A 61 1.54 -10.62 28.27
N ASP A 62 0.34 -11.00 28.67
CA ASP A 62 -0.16 -12.36 28.47
C ASP A 62 -0.37 -12.66 26.99
N VAL A 63 0.10 -13.84 26.52
CA VAL A 63 -0.02 -14.20 25.10
C VAL A 63 -0.48 -15.65 24.96
N MET A 64 -1.49 -15.85 24.12
CA MET A 64 -1.98 -17.17 23.71
C MET A 64 -1.84 -17.31 22.19
N ILE A 65 -1.25 -18.43 21.73
CA ILE A 65 -1.05 -18.71 20.31
C ILE A 65 -1.55 -20.11 19.94
N GLY A 66 -1.87 -20.29 18.65
CA GLY A 66 -2.36 -21.57 18.15
C GLY A 66 -3.78 -21.91 18.62
N PRO A 67 -4.10 -23.22 18.75
CA PRO A 67 -5.46 -23.67 19.11
C PRO A 67 -5.99 -23.14 20.44
N ASP A 68 -5.12 -22.82 21.39
CA ASP A 68 -5.51 -22.26 22.69
C ASP A 68 -6.00 -20.83 22.58
N ALA A 69 -5.52 -20.09 21.59
CA ALA A 69 -6.01 -18.73 21.30
C ALA A 69 -7.49 -18.75 20.86
N GLU A 70 -7.92 -19.77 20.12
CA GLU A 70 -9.31 -19.90 19.65
C GLU A 70 -10.31 -20.20 20.75
N ARG A 71 -9.84 -20.77 21.88
CA ARG A 71 -10.65 -21.14 23.05
C ARG A 71 -10.78 -20.02 24.08
N ALA A 72 -10.34 -18.82 23.77
CA ALA A 72 -10.37 -17.68 24.68
C ALA A 72 -11.78 -17.45 25.25
N SER A 73 -11.95 -17.76 26.55
CA SER A 73 -13.24 -17.67 27.24
C SER A 73 -13.39 -16.44 28.12
N ALA A 74 -12.34 -15.65 28.29
CA ALA A 74 -12.34 -14.48 29.17
C ALA A 74 -13.24 -13.35 28.64
N TYR A 75 -13.75 -12.53 29.56
CA TYR A 75 -14.45 -11.30 29.25
C TYR A 75 -13.47 -10.14 29.18
N TYR A 76 -13.58 -9.28 28.15
CA TYR A 76 -12.78 -8.10 27.94
C TYR A 76 -13.67 -6.85 27.83
N ASP A 77 -13.15 -5.72 28.25
CA ASP A 77 -13.81 -4.41 28.08
C ASP A 77 -13.66 -3.90 26.65
N LEU A 78 -12.65 -4.36 25.92
CA LEU A 78 -12.33 -3.95 24.55
C LEU A 78 -11.50 -5.04 23.85
N ALA A 79 -11.71 -5.18 22.55
CA ALA A 79 -10.87 -5.95 21.65
C ALA A 79 -10.23 -5.06 20.58
N ILE A 80 -8.95 -5.27 20.32
CA ILE A 80 -8.22 -4.60 19.23
C ILE A 80 -7.92 -5.64 18.15
N ILE A 81 -8.30 -5.35 16.91
CA ILE A 81 -8.02 -6.25 15.78
C ILE A 81 -6.88 -5.70 14.91
N SER A 82 -5.94 -6.58 14.56
CA SER A 82 -4.93 -6.29 13.55
C SER A 82 -5.54 -6.38 12.15
N PRO A 83 -5.14 -5.52 11.19
CA PRO A 83 -5.74 -5.47 9.85
C PRO A 83 -5.66 -6.78 9.04
N GLY A 84 -4.70 -7.65 9.38
CA GLY A 84 -4.52 -8.95 8.73
C GLY A 84 -5.48 -10.04 9.21
N ILE A 85 -6.23 -9.81 10.28
CA ILE A 85 -7.21 -10.77 10.79
C ILE A 85 -8.56 -10.57 10.10
N GLU A 86 -9.13 -11.65 9.59
CA GLU A 86 -10.44 -11.61 8.96
C GLU A 86 -11.57 -11.64 10.01
N GLU A 87 -12.66 -10.92 9.72
CA GLU A 87 -13.79 -10.80 10.64
C GLU A 87 -14.60 -12.09 10.82
N ASN A 88 -14.42 -13.07 9.93
CA ASN A 88 -15.07 -14.39 9.97
C ASN A 88 -14.26 -15.45 10.73
N THR A 89 -13.10 -15.10 11.30
CA THR A 89 -12.33 -16.06 12.13
C THR A 89 -13.06 -16.39 13.41
N SER A 90 -12.88 -17.64 13.91
CA SER A 90 -13.49 -18.11 15.18
C SER A 90 -13.20 -17.16 16.34
N LEU A 91 -12.00 -16.63 16.40
CA LEU A 91 -11.57 -15.67 17.43
C LEU A 91 -12.38 -14.37 17.39
N VAL A 92 -12.57 -13.78 16.21
CA VAL A 92 -13.36 -12.54 16.04
C VAL A 92 -14.84 -12.79 16.29
N LEU A 93 -15.39 -13.91 15.80
CA LEU A 93 -16.79 -14.28 16.01
C LEU A 93 -17.09 -14.44 17.49
N ASN A 94 -16.22 -15.11 18.26
CA ASN A 94 -16.36 -15.24 19.71
C ASN A 94 -16.39 -13.88 20.43
N ILE A 95 -15.54 -12.93 20.03
CA ILE A 95 -15.55 -11.56 20.58
C ILE A 95 -16.89 -10.85 20.27
N LYS A 96 -17.39 -10.97 19.04
CA LYS A 96 -18.68 -10.38 18.62
C LYS A 96 -19.86 -11.02 19.35
N GLU A 97 -19.89 -12.35 19.50
CA GLU A 97 -20.96 -13.06 20.25
C GLU A 97 -21.05 -12.65 21.71
N LYS A 98 -19.92 -12.32 22.33
CA LYS A 98 -19.87 -11.80 23.71
C LYS A 98 -20.22 -10.32 23.81
N GLY A 99 -20.53 -9.66 22.71
CA GLY A 99 -20.83 -8.22 22.68
C GLY A 99 -19.65 -7.32 23.07
N ILE A 100 -18.41 -7.85 23.00
CA ILE A 100 -17.20 -7.08 23.33
C ILE A 100 -16.97 -6.04 22.22
N PRO A 101 -16.82 -4.74 22.56
CA PRO A 101 -16.49 -3.71 21.59
C PRO A 101 -15.19 -4.04 20.83
N LEU A 102 -15.22 -3.95 19.50
CA LEU A 102 -14.09 -4.24 18.63
C LEU A 102 -13.70 -2.96 17.86
N ILE A 103 -12.41 -2.60 17.89
CA ILE A 103 -11.83 -1.51 17.09
C ILE A 103 -10.48 -1.97 16.48
N GLY A 104 -10.04 -1.27 15.43
CA GLY A 104 -8.73 -1.51 14.82
C GLY A 104 -7.59 -0.81 15.54
N GLU A 105 -6.35 -1.22 15.22
CA GLU A 105 -5.13 -0.57 15.71
C GLU A 105 -5.08 0.92 15.32
N LEU A 106 -5.53 1.27 14.11
CA LEU A 106 -5.62 2.64 13.64
C LEU A 106 -6.52 3.51 14.52
N GLU A 107 -7.71 3.00 14.88
CA GLU A 107 -8.63 3.68 15.77
C GLU A 107 -8.04 3.85 17.18
N LEU A 108 -7.43 2.80 17.73
CA LEU A 108 -6.75 2.85 19.02
C LEU A 108 -5.69 3.97 19.03
N ALA A 109 -4.81 3.99 18.05
CA ALA A 109 -3.74 4.97 17.98
C ALA A 109 -4.27 6.40 17.79
N TYR A 110 -5.34 6.54 16.99
CA TYR A 110 -5.97 7.84 16.75
C TYR A 110 -6.56 8.46 18.02
N THR A 111 -7.13 7.67 18.94
CA THR A 111 -7.66 8.19 20.22
C THR A 111 -6.58 8.90 21.06
N LEU A 112 -5.31 8.61 20.81
CA LEU A 112 -4.16 9.18 21.49
C LEU A 112 -3.43 10.24 20.65
N CYS A 113 -3.78 10.38 19.37
CA CYS A 113 -3.17 11.33 18.45
C CYS A 113 -3.63 12.76 18.74
N ARG A 114 -2.67 13.69 18.88
CA ARG A 114 -2.92 15.10 19.19
C ARG A 114 -2.68 16.05 18.02
N CYS A 115 -2.14 15.55 16.93
CA CYS A 115 -1.84 16.37 15.75
C CYS A 115 -2.82 16.05 14.59
N PRO A 116 -2.97 16.95 13.62
CA PRO A 116 -3.75 16.69 12.42
C PRO A 116 -3.20 15.51 11.62
N VAL A 117 -4.11 14.76 11.02
CA VAL A 117 -3.81 13.57 10.20
C VAL A 117 -4.18 13.83 8.74
N VAL A 118 -3.25 13.50 7.83
CA VAL A 118 -3.55 13.30 6.41
C VAL A 118 -3.69 11.79 6.19
N ALA A 119 -4.91 11.31 5.95
CA ALA A 119 -5.16 9.91 5.66
C ALA A 119 -5.26 9.68 4.15
N ILE A 120 -4.59 8.65 3.63
CA ILE A 120 -4.51 8.36 2.20
C ILE A 120 -4.98 6.95 1.93
N THR A 121 -6.02 6.80 1.09
CA THR A 121 -6.54 5.51 0.63
C THR A 121 -6.66 5.46 -0.89
N GLY A 122 -6.90 4.27 -1.41
CA GLY A 122 -7.06 3.95 -2.83
C GLY A 122 -6.66 2.49 -3.10
N SER A 123 -6.88 2.00 -4.29
CA SER A 123 -6.34 0.70 -4.70
C SER A 123 -4.84 0.81 -4.93
N ASN A 124 -4.40 1.80 -5.71
CA ASN A 124 -3.01 2.04 -6.10
C ASN A 124 -2.53 3.45 -5.70
N GLY A 125 -1.21 3.67 -5.68
CA GLY A 125 -0.60 4.97 -5.44
C GLY A 125 -0.44 5.40 -3.98
N LYS A 126 -1.06 4.71 -3.01
CA LYS A 126 -1.07 5.08 -1.59
C LYS A 126 0.33 5.39 -1.04
N THR A 127 1.26 4.46 -1.14
CA THR A 127 2.62 4.60 -0.58
C THR A 127 3.37 5.78 -1.20
N THR A 128 3.33 5.89 -2.54
CA THR A 128 3.97 7.02 -3.24
C THR A 128 3.36 8.34 -2.79
N THR A 129 2.04 8.45 -2.72
CA THR A 129 1.36 9.68 -2.27
C THR A 129 1.67 9.98 -0.80
N THR A 130 1.76 8.96 0.07
CA THR A 130 2.15 9.12 1.47
C THR A 130 3.56 9.69 1.59
N GLU A 131 4.53 9.13 0.88
CA GLU A 131 5.91 9.62 0.88
C GLU A 131 6.03 11.03 0.32
N LEU A 132 5.36 11.30 -0.81
CA LEU A 132 5.35 12.64 -1.43
C LEU A 132 4.73 13.68 -0.48
N THR A 133 3.59 13.35 0.14
CA THR A 133 2.93 14.25 1.11
C THR A 133 3.84 14.55 2.30
N THR A 134 4.49 13.52 2.84
CA THR A 134 5.44 13.65 3.95
C THR A 134 6.58 14.59 3.58
N ARG A 135 7.25 14.35 2.46
CA ARG A 135 8.36 15.21 1.97
C ARG A 135 7.93 16.67 1.75
N ILE A 136 6.74 16.88 1.19
CA ILE A 136 6.21 18.23 0.97
C ILE A 136 5.99 18.96 2.30
N LEU A 137 5.42 18.27 3.29
CA LEU A 137 5.20 18.86 4.62
C LEU A 137 6.51 19.11 5.37
N GLU A 138 7.48 18.18 5.30
CA GLU A 138 8.83 18.36 5.87
C GLU A 138 9.54 19.57 5.25
N SER A 139 9.43 19.75 3.92
CA SER A 139 10.01 20.91 3.24
C SER A 139 9.37 22.24 3.64
N ALA A 140 8.16 22.20 4.17
CA ALA A 140 7.50 23.37 4.76
C ALA A 140 7.93 23.64 6.21
N GLY A 141 8.88 22.87 6.74
CA GLY A 141 9.44 23.03 8.08
C GLY A 141 8.66 22.34 9.19
N LEU A 142 7.73 21.43 8.86
CA LEU A 142 6.94 20.68 9.83
C LEU A 142 7.65 19.40 10.26
N ASN A 143 7.52 19.06 11.55
CA ASN A 143 7.92 17.77 12.09
C ASN A 143 6.83 16.73 11.77
N VAL A 144 7.04 15.90 10.74
CA VAL A 144 6.05 14.99 10.19
C VAL A 144 6.57 13.55 10.23
N SER A 145 5.68 12.59 10.41
CA SER A 145 6.01 11.18 10.21
C SER A 145 4.93 10.49 9.36
N SER A 146 5.35 9.51 8.55
CA SER A 146 4.43 8.60 7.86
C SER A 146 4.25 7.32 8.64
N CYS A 147 3.02 6.75 8.60
CA CYS A 147 2.68 5.51 9.30
C CYS A 147 1.47 4.82 8.68
N GLY A 148 1.03 3.72 9.27
CA GLY A 148 -0.22 3.03 8.96
C GLY A 148 -0.02 1.69 8.27
N ASN A 149 -0.69 1.49 7.13
CA ASN A 149 -0.72 0.20 6.41
C ASN A 149 0.67 -0.30 5.95
N ILE A 150 1.59 0.62 5.69
CA ILE A 150 2.98 0.31 5.32
C ILE A 150 3.91 1.04 6.28
N GLY A 151 5.07 0.42 6.53
CA GLY A 151 6.08 1.01 7.40
C GLY A 151 5.76 0.82 8.88
N THR A 152 5.73 1.90 9.64
CA THR A 152 5.52 1.91 11.08
C THR A 152 4.02 1.92 11.41
N PRO A 153 3.49 1.03 12.26
CA PRO A 153 2.13 1.15 12.78
C PRO A 153 1.91 2.49 13.50
N MET A 154 0.70 3.05 13.43
CA MET A 154 0.42 4.32 14.11
C MET A 154 0.57 4.22 15.63
N SER A 155 0.23 3.07 16.22
CA SER A 155 0.44 2.79 17.65
C SER A 155 1.91 2.86 18.07
N GLU A 156 2.84 2.49 17.18
CA GLU A 156 4.28 2.58 17.46
C GLU A 156 4.75 4.04 17.55
N LEU A 157 4.20 4.94 16.73
CA LEU A 157 4.48 6.38 16.84
C LEU A 157 3.91 6.96 18.13
N MET A 158 2.72 6.53 18.53
CA MET A 158 2.14 6.96 19.82
C MET A 158 2.96 6.50 21.02
N LEU A 159 3.62 5.34 20.92
CA LEU A 159 4.56 4.84 21.93
C LEU A 159 5.78 5.74 22.09
N LYS A 160 6.33 6.29 21.00
CA LYS A 160 7.49 7.18 21.03
C LYS A 160 7.20 8.48 21.76
N GLY A 161 5.94 8.93 21.74
CA GLY A 161 5.50 10.13 22.44
C GLY A 161 6.05 11.43 21.85
N ASP A 162 6.54 11.39 20.62
CA ASP A 162 7.06 12.55 19.90
C ASP A 162 5.95 13.56 19.62
N LEU A 163 6.31 14.82 19.58
CA LEU A 163 5.39 15.91 19.21
C LEU A 163 5.46 16.10 17.69
N TRP A 164 4.47 15.56 16.99
CA TRP A 164 4.33 15.74 15.56
C TRP A 164 3.46 16.95 15.24
N ASP A 165 3.85 17.74 14.22
CA ASP A 165 3.00 18.79 13.66
C ASP A 165 1.89 18.20 12.78
N ALA A 166 2.15 17.06 12.14
CA ALA A 166 1.16 16.28 11.41
C ALA A 166 1.62 14.83 11.24
N LEU A 167 0.67 13.91 11.04
CA LEU A 167 0.93 12.54 10.61
C LEU A 167 0.33 12.30 9.22
N VAL A 168 1.07 11.58 8.38
CA VAL A 168 0.61 11.10 7.06
C VAL A 168 0.37 9.60 7.16
N VAL A 169 -0.88 9.19 7.09
CA VAL A 169 -1.30 7.82 7.39
C VAL A 169 -1.78 7.12 6.12
N GLU A 170 -1.01 6.13 5.66
CA GLU A 170 -1.51 5.21 4.64
C GLU A 170 -2.58 4.32 5.23
N THR A 171 -3.81 4.32 4.66
CA THR A 171 -4.93 3.53 5.16
C THR A 171 -5.37 2.48 4.15
N SER A 172 -5.51 1.22 4.61
CA SER A 172 -6.16 0.15 3.87
C SER A 172 -7.68 0.16 4.09
N SER A 173 -8.42 -0.54 3.23
CA SER A 173 -9.86 -0.79 3.46
C SER A 173 -10.08 -1.53 4.78
N PHE A 174 -9.24 -2.51 5.09
CA PHE A 174 -9.32 -3.32 6.33
C PHE A 174 -9.17 -2.49 7.61
N GLN A 175 -8.30 -1.49 7.61
CA GLN A 175 -8.18 -0.56 8.73
C GLN A 175 -9.41 0.35 8.85
N LEU A 176 -9.98 0.75 7.73
CA LEU A 176 -11.15 1.62 7.70
C LEU A 176 -12.45 0.89 8.11
N GLU A 177 -12.54 -0.43 7.99
CA GLU A 177 -13.70 -1.22 8.47
C GLU A 177 -13.94 -1.08 9.97
N THR A 178 -12.90 -0.83 10.74
CA THR A 178 -12.92 -0.87 12.21
C THR A 178 -12.74 0.49 12.87
N ILE A 179 -12.83 1.59 12.09
CA ILE A 179 -12.83 2.95 12.64
C ILE A 179 -14.19 3.29 13.30
N ARG A 180 -14.15 4.19 14.28
CA ARG A 180 -15.32 4.74 14.96
C ARG A 180 -15.27 6.26 15.04
N THR A 181 -14.15 6.80 15.51
CA THR A 181 -13.94 8.24 15.71
C THR A 181 -12.82 8.80 14.82
N PHE A 182 -12.12 7.95 14.08
CA PHE A 182 -11.05 8.36 13.20
C PHE A 182 -11.52 9.45 12.23
N ARG A 183 -11.00 10.67 12.43
CA ARG A 183 -11.32 11.87 11.67
C ARG A 183 -10.03 12.49 11.12
N PRO A 184 -9.60 12.17 9.92
CA PRO A 184 -8.47 12.84 9.31
C PRO A 184 -8.82 14.31 8.98
N LYS A 185 -7.87 15.22 9.24
CA LYS A 185 -7.99 16.63 8.83
C LYS A 185 -8.00 16.76 7.32
N VAL A 186 -7.27 15.87 6.65
CA VAL A 186 -7.31 15.72 5.19
C VAL A 186 -7.48 14.24 4.85
N ALA A 187 -8.53 13.89 4.13
CA ALA A 187 -8.75 12.56 3.60
C ALA A 187 -8.51 12.55 2.09
N VAL A 188 -7.65 11.67 1.62
CA VAL A 188 -7.26 11.54 0.21
C VAL A 188 -7.75 10.21 -0.34
N TRP A 189 -8.59 10.26 -1.35
CA TRP A 189 -8.98 9.12 -2.16
C TRP A 189 -8.29 9.19 -3.52
N LEU A 190 -7.49 8.18 -3.87
CA LEU A 190 -6.71 8.18 -5.10
C LEU A 190 -7.46 7.57 -6.29
N ASN A 191 -7.95 6.35 -6.11
CA ASN A 191 -8.61 5.56 -7.15
C ASN A 191 -9.25 4.30 -6.57
N LEU A 192 -10.08 3.65 -7.38
CA LEU A 192 -10.65 2.34 -7.09
C LEU A 192 -10.49 1.42 -8.30
N SER A 193 -9.87 0.27 -8.09
CA SER A 193 -9.81 -0.83 -9.05
C SER A 193 -10.02 -2.17 -8.33
N PRO A 194 -10.49 -3.22 -9.01
CA PRO A 194 -10.71 -4.54 -8.41
C PRO A 194 -9.47 -5.05 -7.69
N ASN A 195 -9.60 -5.32 -6.40
CA ASN A 195 -8.57 -5.91 -5.56
C ASN A 195 -9.21 -6.52 -4.32
N HIS A 196 -8.54 -7.49 -3.69
CA HIS A 196 -9.03 -8.13 -2.46
C HIS A 196 -10.43 -8.78 -2.59
N LEU A 197 -10.78 -9.30 -3.79
CA LEU A 197 -12.05 -10.01 -4.03
C LEU A 197 -12.06 -11.42 -3.38
N ASP A 198 -10.93 -11.87 -2.87
CA ASP A 198 -10.77 -12.98 -1.93
C ASP A 198 -11.40 -12.69 -0.55
N ARG A 199 -11.51 -11.42 -0.17
CA ARG A 199 -12.05 -10.96 1.11
C ARG A 199 -13.39 -10.22 0.99
N TYR A 200 -13.59 -9.43 -0.08
CA TYR A 200 -14.83 -8.69 -0.32
C TYR A 200 -15.73 -9.44 -1.30
N HIS A 201 -17.03 -9.52 -0.99
CA HIS A 201 -18.01 -10.17 -1.88
C HIS A 201 -18.22 -9.38 -3.17
N SER A 202 -17.95 -8.08 -3.18
CA SER A 202 -18.09 -7.23 -4.36
C SER A 202 -17.13 -6.03 -4.34
N LEU A 203 -16.90 -5.44 -5.53
CA LEU A 203 -16.21 -4.16 -5.65
C LEU A 203 -16.92 -3.04 -4.88
N LYS A 204 -18.23 -3.15 -4.73
CA LYS A 204 -19.03 -2.20 -3.95
C LYS A 204 -18.68 -2.26 -2.47
N ASP A 205 -18.57 -3.45 -1.87
CA ASP A 205 -18.21 -3.60 -0.46
C ASP A 205 -16.80 -3.07 -0.19
N TYR A 206 -15.86 -3.33 -1.10
CA TYR A 206 -14.51 -2.80 -1.04
C TYR A 206 -14.49 -1.26 -1.13
N ARG A 207 -15.34 -0.69 -2.01
CA ARG A 207 -15.52 0.76 -2.13
C ARG A 207 -16.12 1.36 -0.85
N ASP A 208 -17.17 0.75 -0.33
CA ASP A 208 -17.88 1.23 0.86
C ASP A 208 -16.97 1.22 2.10
N ALA A 209 -16.13 0.18 2.26
CA ALA A 209 -15.11 0.14 3.31
C ALA A 209 -14.13 1.33 3.20
N LYS A 210 -13.66 1.67 2.00
CA LYS A 210 -12.76 2.81 1.80
C LYS A 210 -13.43 4.16 1.99
N LEU A 211 -14.70 4.30 1.61
CA LEU A 211 -15.47 5.54 1.75
C LEU A 211 -15.61 5.99 3.20
N ARG A 212 -15.45 5.07 4.15
CA ARG A 212 -15.44 5.38 5.57
C ARG A 212 -14.36 6.38 5.99
N ILE A 213 -13.32 6.58 5.17
CA ILE A 213 -12.29 7.60 5.42
C ILE A 213 -12.88 9.02 5.58
N PHE A 214 -14.07 9.27 5.00
CA PHE A 214 -14.80 10.56 5.07
C PHE A 214 -15.86 10.60 6.15
N GLU A 215 -16.18 9.46 6.78
CA GLU A 215 -17.34 9.25 7.66
C GLU A 215 -17.44 10.27 8.79
N ASN A 216 -16.33 10.58 9.42
CA ASN A 216 -16.25 11.47 10.57
C ASN A 216 -15.78 12.89 10.24
N GLN A 217 -15.55 13.21 8.96
CA GLN A 217 -15.11 14.55 8.56
C GLN A 217 -16.22 15.59 8.74
N HIS A 218 -15.80 16.82 9.01
CA HIS A 218 -16.65 18.00 9.15
C HIS A 218 -16.35 19.00 8.01
N ASP A 219 -17.07 20.09 7.96
CA ASP A 219 -16.97 21.16 6.95
C ASP A 219 -15.64 21.91 6.94
N ASP A 220 -14.93 21.92 8.06
CA ASP A 220 -13.59 22.50 8.20
C ASP A 220 -12.43 21.56 7.80
N ASP A 221 -12.74 20.30 7.48
CA ASP A 221 -11.79 19.31 6.96
C ASP A 221 -11.70 19.37 5.44
N VAL A 222 -10.82 18.57 4.86
CA VAL A 222 -10.57 18.53 3.41
C VAL A 222 -10.72 17.11 2.88
N ALA A 223 -11.49 16.94 1.82
CA ALA A 223 -11.59 15.72 1.03
C ALA A 223 -10.90 15.93 -0.32
N VAL A 224 -9.87 15.16 -0.62
CA VAL A 224 -9.15 15.19 -1.90
C VAL A 224 -9.65 14.04 -2.76
N LEU A 225 -10.27 14.34 -3.89
CA LEU A 225 -11.01 13.39 -4.72
C LEU A 225 -10.62 13.51 -6.21
N PRO A 226 -10.58 12.40 -6.97
CA PRO A 226 -10.53 12.47 -8.42
C PRO A 226 -11.83 13.11 -8.96
N HIS A 227 -11.68 14.01 -9.93
CA HIS A 227 -12.80 14.64 -10.60
C HIS A 227 -13.51 13.66 -11.54
N GLY A 228 -14.83 13.76 -11.64
CA GLY A 228 -15.64 12.92 -12.54
C GLY A 228 -16.04 11.57 -11.99
N GLU A 229 -15.53 11.16 -10.82
CA GLU A 229 -16.03 9.98 -10.12
C GLU A 229 -17.28 10.32 -9.27
N ASN A 230 -18.18 9.35 -9.17
CA ASN A 230 -19.39 9.52 -8.35
C ASN A 230 -19.11 9.20 -6.88
N PHE A 231 -19.08 10.21 -6.03
CA PHE A 231 -18.94 10.07 -4.58
C PHE A 231 -20.28 10.38 -3.87
N PRO A 232 -20.56 9.74 -2.72
CA PRO A 232 -21.61 10.22 -1.84
C PRO A 232 -21.29 11.65 -1.38
N SER A 233 -22.30 12.39 -0.92
CA SER A 233 -22.08 13.71 -0.36
C SER A 233 -21.13 13.63 0.83
N VAL A 234 -19.98 14.30 0.75
CA VAL A 234 -19.03 14.47 1.86
C VAL A 234 -19.23 15.83 2.50
N LYS A 235 -19.11 15.91 3.84
CA LYS A 235 -19.24 17.19 4.57
C LYS A 235 -18.04 18.09 4.36
N ALA A 236 -16.84 17.49 4.22
CA ALA A 236 -15.59 18.21 4.07
C ALA A 236 -15.53 19.02 2.78
N ARG A 237 -14.73 20.06 2.79
CA ARG A 237 -14.43 20.86 1.60
C ARG A 237 -13.68 20.00 0.58
N VAL A 238 -14.24 19.85 -0.61
CA VAL A 238 -13.63 19.06 -1.69
C VAL A 238 -12.53 19.86 -2.39
N VAL A 239 -11.41 19.19 -2.65
CA VAL A 239 -10.36 19.59 -3.58
C VAL A 239 -10.22 18.48 -4.60
N SER A 240 -10.51 18.80 -5.87
CA SER A 240 -10.55 17.81 -6.95
C SER A 240 -9.27 17.81 -7.79
N PHE A 241 -8.90 16.63 -8.32
CA PHE A 241 -7.80 16.49 -9.26
C PHE A 241 -8.19 15.64 -10.46
N SER A 242 -7.59 15.92 -11.63
CA SER A 242 -7.81 15.14 -12.84
C SER A 242 -6.59 15.11 -13.74
N THR A 243 -6.30 13.95 -14.32
CA THR A 243 -5.30 13.78 -15.39
C THR A 243 -5.92 13.87 -16.79
N LYS A 244 -7.24 13.98 -16.89
CA LYS A 244 -8.00 13.94 -18.15
C LYS A 244 -8.91 15.16 -18.33
N GLU A 245 -9.52 15.64 -17.24
CA GLU A 245 -10.56 16.68 -17.27
C GLU A 245 -10.00 18.06 -16.90
N ALA A 246 -10.46 19.09 -17.61
CA ALA A 246 -9.98 20.45 -17.43
C ALA A 246 -10.66 21.22 -16.28
N TYR A 247 -11.69 20.66 -15.68
CA TYR A 247 -12.56 21.36 -14.70
C TYR A 247 -12.25 21.06 -13.23
N ALA A 248 -11.19 20.29 -12.94
CA ALA A 248 -10.75 20.05 -11.58
C ALA A 248 -9.93 21.21 -11.00
N ASP A 249 -9.78 21.26 -9.66
CA ASP A 249 -8.91 22.26 -9.00
C ASP A 249 -7.44 22.05 -9.40
N LEU A 250 -7.03 20.80 -9.56
CA LEU A 250 -5.70 20.37 -10.03
C LEU A 250 -5.86 19.58 -11.32
N ILE A 251 -5.16 19.99 -12.35
CA ILE A 251 -5.21 19.34 -13.67
C ILE A 251 -3.80 19.05 -14.21
N LEU A 252 -3.70 18.01 -15.04
CA LEU A 252 -2.53 17.73 -15.85
C LEU A 252 -2.74 18.28 -17.27
N ARG A 253 -1.83 19.14 -17.75
CA ARG A 253 -1.79 19.62 -19.12
C ARG A 253 -0.41 19.33 -19.73
N GLY A 254 -0.35 18.37 -20.63
CA GLY A 254 0.94 17.86 -21.10
C GLY A 254 1.74 17.24 -19.95
N SER A 255 2.85 17.87 -19.57
CA SER A 255 3.66 17.49 -18.40
C SER A 255 3.46 18.39 -17.18
N GLU A 256 2.68 19.48 -17.33
CA GLU A 256 2.51 20.47 -16.28
C GLU A 256 1.32 20.17 -15.37
N ILE A 257 1.55 20.20 -14.05
CA ILE A 257 0.51 20.20 -13.04
C ILE A 257 0.10 21.64 -12.76
N ILE A 258 -1.18 21.93 -12.96
CA ILE A 258 -1.76 23.26 -12.83
C ILE A 258 -2.75 23.25 -11.68
N PHE A 259 -2.60 24.19 -10.74
CA PHE A 259 -3.53 24.45 -9.65
C PHE A 259 -4.19 25.82 -9.86
N LYS A 260 -5.50 25.84 -10.08
CA LYS A 260 -6.29 27.07 -10.27
C LYS A 260 -5.64 28.04 -11.29
N GLY A 261 -5.19 27.51 -12.41
CA GLY A 261 -4.58 28.27 -13.50
C GLY A 261 -3.08 28.57 -13.37
N MET A 262 -2.44 28.20 -12.26
CA MET A 262 -1.02 28.40 -12.02
C MET A 262 -0.27 27.06 -12.14
N THR A 263 0.80 27.01 -12.96
CA THR A 263 1.70 25.84 -13.00
C THR A 263 2.45 25.72 -11.68
N VAL A 264 2.24 24.59 -10.97
CA VAL A 264 2.90 24.28 -9.69
C VAL A 264 4.07 23.32 -9.84
N LEU A 265 4.11 22.54 -10.93
CA LEU A 265 5.21 21.62 -11.26
C LEU A 265 5.17 21.24 -12.74
N ASP A 266 6.33 21.17 -13.39
CA ASP A 266 6.50 20.40 -14.62
C ASP A 266 7.11 19.04 -14.27
N LEU A 267 6.43 17.94 -14.58
CA LEU A 267 6.89 16.58 -14.31
C LEU A 267 8.20 16.22 -15.04
N LYS A 268 8.55 16.96 -16.11
CA LYS A 268 9.86 16.81 -16.79
C LYS A 268 11.02 17.13 -15.86
N GLU A 269 10.81 17.94 -14.85
CA GLU A 269 11.82 18.32 -13.85
C GLU A 269 11.98 17.28 -12.72
N THR A 270 11.26 16.17 -12.79
CA THR A 270 11.27 15.10 -11.78
C THR A 270 11.57 13.75 -12.42
N ASN A 271 11.76 12.72 -11.58
CA ASN A 271 11.83 11.33 -12.04
C ASN A 271 10.45 10.66 -12.12
N LEU A 272 9.37 11.38 -11.79
CA LEU A 272 8.00 10.87 -11.83
C LEU A 272 7.45 10.98 -13.25
N ARG A 273 7.09 9.85 -13.86
CA ARG A 273 6.56 9.79 -15.22
C ARG A 273 5.18 9.13 -15.20
N GLY A 274 4.38 9.46 -16.21
CA GLY A 274 3.05 8.90 -16.44
C GLY A 274 1.92 9.59 -15.66
N SER A 275 0.70 9.40 -16.15
CA SER A 275 -0.51 10.02 -15.59
C SER A 275 -0.80 9.59 -14.16
N HIS A 276 -0.48 8.34 -13.81
CA HIS A 276 -0.66 7.83 -12.45
C HIS A 276 0.23 8.56 -11.43
N ASN A 277 1.49 8.87 -11.80
CA ASN A 277 2.36 9.67 -10.92
C ASN A 277 1.93 11.13 -10.87
N ALA A 278 1.40 11.69 -11.97
CA ALA A 278 0.78 13.00 -11.94
C ALA A 278 -0.38 13.07 -10.94
N ALA A 279 -1.27 12.04 -10.94
CA ALA A 279 -2.36 11.93 -9.98
C ALA A 279 -1.84 11.85 -8.53
N ASN A 280 -0.81 11.02 -8.27
CA ASN A 280 -0.19 10.91 -6.95
C ASN A 280 0.39 12.25 -6.48
N VAL A 281 1.07 13.00 -7.36
CA VAL A 281 1.63 14.33 -7.03
C VAL A 281 0.53 15.34 -6.75
N MET A 282 -0.52 15.39 -7.59
CA MET A 282 -1.66 16.29 -7.38
C MET A 282 -2.35 16.01 -6.05
N ALA A 283 -2.57 14.73 -5.73
CA ALA A 283 -3.19 14.31 -4.47
C ALA A 283 -2.30 14.64 -3.27
N ALA A 284 -0.98 14.42 -3.36
CA ALA A 284 -0.02 14.77 -2.32
C ALA A 284 0.07 16.29 -2.08
N PHE A 285 0.07 17.07 -3.17
CA PHE A 285 0.03 18.54 -3.11
C PHE A 285 -1.23 19.02 -2.37
N ALA A 286 -2.41 18.53 -2.77
CA ALA A 286 -3.66 18.88 -2.12
C ALA A 286 -3.70 18.46 -0.66
N GLY A 287 -3.15 17.27 -0.35
CA GLY A 287 -3.00 16.75 1.01
C GLY A 287 -2.16 17.67 1.89
N ALA A 288 -0.99 18.05 1.42
CA ALA A 288 -0.09 18.96 2.13
C ALA A 288 -0.67 20.37 2.29
N MET A 289 -1.30 20.90 1.22
CA MET A 289 -1.96 22.20 1.25
C MET A 289 -3.09 22.25 2.29
N GLY A 290 -3.81 21.14 2.47
CA GLY A 290 -4.86 21.02 3.49
C GLY A 290 -4.35 21.21 4.93
N ILE A 291 -3.09 20.89 5.19
CA ILE A 291 -2.42 21.10 6.49
C ILE A 291 -1.79 22.49 6.58
N THR A 292 -0.95 22.85 5.59
CA THR A 292 -0.16 24.10 5.63
C THR A 292 -1.00 25.34 5.36
N LYS A 293 -2.14 25.19 4.67
CA LYS A 293 -2.97 26.26 4.11
C LYS A 293 -2.20 27.21 3.18
N LYS A 294 -1.03 26.79 2.68
CA LYS A 294 -0.17 27.50 1.75
C LYS A 294 0.11 26.62 0.54
N ILE A 295 0.44 27.23 -0.59
CA ILE A 295 0.86 26.52 -1.80
C ILE A 295 2.29 26.01 -1.58
N PRO A 296 2.52 24.67 -1.56
CA PRO A 296 3.86 24.11 -1.37
C PRO A 296 4.75 24.35 -2.60
N ASN A 297 6.06 24.48 -2.36
CA ASN A 297 7.06 24.49 -3.43
C ASN A 297 7.41 23.03 -3.79
N LEU A 298 6.86 22.53 -4.90
CA LEU A 298 7.07 21.16 -5.34
C LEU A 298 8.41 20.93 -6.05
N ARG A 299 8.90 21.94 -6.82
CA ARG A 299 10.08 21.81 -7.68
C ARG A 299 11.32 21.36 -6.87
N GLY A 300 11.62 22.06 -5.79
CA GLY A 300 12.79 21.74 -4.94
C GLY A 300 12.67 20.45 -4.14
N VAL A 301 11.44 19.92 -4.00
CA VAL A 301 11.17 18.74 -3.16
C VAL A 301 11.17 17.45 -3.97
N LEU A 302 10.74 17.51 -5.24
CA LEU A 302 10.48 16.35 -6.06
C LEU A 302 11.50 16.10 -7.18
N SER A 303 12.45 17.01 -7.39
CA SER A 303 13.47 16.88 -8.43
C SER A 303 14.36 15.63 -8.28
N ASP A 304 14.69 15.27 -7.05
CA ASP A 304 15.53 14.12 -6.70
C ASP A 304 14.75 12.92 -6.16
N TYR A 305 13.40 13.01 -6.12
CA TYR A 305 12.57 11.90 -5.64
C TYR A 305 12.72 10.68 -6.55
N LYS A 306 13.05 9.56 -5.94
CA LYS A 306 13.07 8.25 -6.60
C LYS A 306 11.88 7.45 -6.10
N THR A 307 11.16 6.83 -7.03
CA THR A 307 10.08 5.89 -6.67
C THR A 307 10.62 4.79 -5.76
N PRO A 308 9.81 4.31 -4.79
CA PRO A 308 10.20 3.18 -3.95
C PRO A 308 10.61 1.97 -4.79
N ALA A 309 11.52 1.18 -4.23
CA ALA A 309 11.94 -0.08 -4.84
C ALA A 309 10.73 -0.95 -5.24
N HIS A 310 10.89 -1.72 -6.31
CA HIS A 310 9.86 -2.62 -6.86
C HIS A 310 8.61 -1.91 -7.44
N ARG A 311 8.71 -0.62 -7.79
CA ARG A 311 7.66 0.15 -8.48
C ARG A 311 8.19 0.74 -9.77
N CYS A 312 8.04 0.03 -10.88
CA CYS A 312 8.63 0.36 -12.18
C CYS A 312 10.11 0.78 -12.05
N GLU A 313 10.83 0.11 -11.18
CA GLU A 313 12.22 0.39 -10.83
C GLU A 313 13.14 -0.10 -11.95
N LEU A 314 13.90 0.80 -12.57
CA LEU A 314 14.94 0.43 -13.51
C LEU A 314 16.11 -0.22 -12.75
N ILE A 315 16.33 -1.52 -12.96
CA ILE A 315 17.45 -2.27 -12.36
C ILE A 315 18.74 -1.99 -13.14
N THR A 316 18.70 -2.16 -14.44
CA THR A 316 19.83 -1.93 -15.34
C THR A 316 19.33 -1.65 -16.76
N GLU A 317 20.18 -0.94 -17.52
CA GLU A 317 20.08 -0.81 -18.97
C GLU A 317 21.41 -1.27 -19.56
N HIS A 318 21.38 -2.37 -20.29
CA HIS A 318 22.57 -2.99 -20.88
C HIS A 318 22.27 -3.50 -22.28
N ARG A 319 23.13 -3.18 -23.26
CA ARG A 319 22.96 -3.56 -24.68
C ARG A 319 21.60 -3.16 -25.26
N ASP A 320 21.15 -1.94 -24.95
CA ASP A 320 19.86 -1.41 -25.39
C ASP A 320 18.64 -2.20 -24.87
N VAL A 321 18.81 -2.97 -23.78
CA VAL A 321 17.77 -3.70 -23.08
C VAL A 321 17.57 -3.11 -21.69
N ARG A 322 16.34 -2.71 -21.36
CA ARG A 322 15.96 -2.21 -20.03
C ARG A 322 15.33 -3.31 -19.19
N TRP A 323 15.79 -3.47 -17.97
CA TRP A 323 15.24 -4.42 -17.00
C TRP A 323 14.52 -3.65 -15.89
N ILE A 324 13.19 -3.80 -15.82
CA ILE A 324 12.32 -3.03 -14.93
C ILE A 324 11.64 -3.96 -13.91
N ASN A 325 11.76 -3.62 -12.63
CA ASN A 325 11.17 -4.33 -11.52
C ASN A 325 9.91 -3.59 -11.04
N ASP A 326 8.77 -4.19 -11.27
CA ASP A 326 7.47 -3.73 -10.77
C ASP A 326 6.77 -4.84 -9.95
N SER A 327 7.55 -5.54 -9.13
CA SER A 327 7.05 -6.63 -8.29
C SER A 327 5.90 -6.19 -7.37
N LYS A 328 5.76 -4.90 -7.09
CA LYS A 328 4.66 -4.31 -6.32
C LYS A 328 3.32 -4.29 -7.06
N ALA A 329 3.29 -4.49 -8.37
CA ALA A 329 2.06 -4.65 -9.15
C ALA A 329 1.35 -5.97 -8.77
N THR A 330 0.52 -5.93 -7.73
CA THR A 330 -0.22 -7.07 -7.18
C THR A 330 -1.69 -7.09 -7.58
N ASN A 331 -2.06 -6.32 -8.59
CA ASN A 331 -3.37 -6.29 -9.25
C ASN A 331 -3.24 -5.86 -10.71
N LEU A 332 -4.30 -6.08 -11.50
CA LEU A 332 -4.29 -5.84 -12.94
C LEU A 332 -4.15 -4.37 -13.32
N ASP A 333 -4.76 -3.45 -12.57
CA ASP A 333 -4.66 -2.02 -12.84
C ASP A 333 -3.21 -1.53 -12.72
N ALA A 334 -2.47 -1.97 -11.68
CA ALA A 334 -1.06 -1.66 -11.55
C ALA A 334 -0.24 -2.22 -12.72
N MET A 335 -0.49 -3.47 -13.12
CA MET A 335 0.13 -4.10 -14.28
C MET A 335 -0.19 -3.35 -15.59
N GLU A 336 -1.45 -2.96 -15.80
CA GLU A 336 -1.87 -2.17 -16.95
C GLU A 336 -1.09 -0.85 -17.04
N GLN A 337 -0.98 -0.11 -15.94
CA GLN A 337 -0.22 1.14 -15.90
C GLN A 337 1.27 0.92 -16.20
N ALA A 338 1.85 -0.16 -15.69
CA ALA A 338 3.24 -0.52 -15.98
C ALA A 338 3.44 -0.85 -17.47
N ILE A 339 2.58 -1.66 -18.06
CA ILE A 339 2.63 -2.00 -19.50
C ILE A 339 2.53 -0.73 -20.36
N ARG A 340 1.56 0.16 -20.08
CA ARG A 340 1.37 1.41 -20.83
C ARG A 340 2.53 2.41 -20.68
N SER A 341 3.36 2.28 -19.65
CA SER A 341 4.51 3.14 -19.42
C SER A 341 5.75 2.77 -20.21
N VAL A 342 5.77 1.56 -20.79
CA VAL A 342 6.91 1.02 -21.55
C VAL A 342 6.80 1.39 -23.02
N GLN A 343 7.92 1.73 -23.63
CA GLN A 343 8.03 1.96 -25.07
C GLN A 343 8.94 0.88 -25.70
N GLY A 344 8.64 0.49 -26.93
CA GLY A 344 9.37 -0.53 -27.67
C GLY A 344 8.90 -1.96 -27.39
N PRO A 345 9.63 -2.98 -27.90
CA PRO A 345 9.29 -4.38 -27.67
C PRO A 345 9.29 -4.72 -26.18
N LEU A 346 8.21 -5.35 -25.70
CA LEU A 346 8.02 -5.66 -24.27
C LEU A 346 7.99 -7.17 -24.04
N ILE A 347 8.91 -7.65 -23.20
CA ILE A 347 8.88 -8.99 -22.60
C ILE A 347 8.31 -8.85 -21.19
N LEU A 348 7.15 -9.43 -20.93
CA LEU A 348 6.44 -9.32 -19.66
C LEU A 348 6.61 -10.59 -18.83
N ILE A 349 7.09 -10.48 -17.59
CA ILE A 349 7.06 -11.56 -16.59
C ILE A 349 5.87 -11.33 -15.69
N ALA A 350 4.89 -12.29 -15.70
CA ALA A 350 3.61 -12.16 -15.02
C ALA A 350 3.21 -13.43 -14.26
N GLY A 351 2.26 -13.28 -13.31
CA GLY A 351 1.69 -14.39 -12.54
C GLY A 351 2.12 -14.43 -11.07
N GLY A 352 1.64 -15.44 -10.37
CA GLY A 352 1.80 -15.62 -8.92
C GLY A 352 0.57 -16.32 -8.32
N LYS A 353 0.20 -15.96 -7.07
CA LYS A 353 -0.90 -16.59 -6.34
C LYS A 353 -2.27 -16.19 -6.88
N ASP A 354 -3.22 -17.13 -6.86
CA ASP A 354 -4.62 -16.84 -7.18
C ASP A 354 -5.26 -15.90 -6.15
N LYS A 355 -5.93 -14.87 -6.64
CA LYS A 355 -6.70 -13.89 -5.86
C LYS A 355 -8.17 -13.85 -6.27
N GLY A 356 -8.65 -14.87 -6.99
CA GLY A 356 -10.05 -15.01 -7.38
C GLY A 356 -10.49 -14.12 -8.56
N PHE A 357 -9.56 -13.46 -9.27
CA PHE A 357 -9.88 -12.69 -10.47
C PHE A 357 -9.16 -13.22 -11.70
N GLY A 358 -9.78 -13.08 -12.89
CA GLY A 358 -9.19 -13.46 -14.19
C GLY A 358 -8.32 -12.35 -14.77
N PHE A 359 -7.47 -12.71 -15.72
CA PHE A 359 -6.56 -11.82 -16.44
C PHE A 359 -7.11 -11.42 -17.84
N ALA A 360 -8.23 -11.99 -18.26
CA ALA A 360 -8.93 -11.65 -19.49
C ALA A 360 -9.23 -10.15 -19.67
N PRO A 361 -9.56 -9.35 -18.61
CA PRO A 361 -9.85 -7.93 -18.79
C PRO A 361 -8.72 -7.11 -19.42
N ILE A 362 -7.46 -7.53 -19.31
CA ILE A 362 -6.31 -6.83 -19.92
C ILE A 362 -5.73 -7.57 -21.13
N ALA A 363 -6.35 -8.65 -21.59
CA ALA A 363 -5.83 -9.47 -22.70
C ALA A 363 -5.61 -8.65 -23.98
N GLU A 364 -6.52 -7.71 -24.29
CA GLU A 364 -6.40 -6.83 -25.45
C GLU A 364 -5.17 -5.91 -25.35
N LEU A 365 -4.95 -5.28 -24.20
CA LEU A 365 -3.76 -4.47 -23.94
C LEU A 365 -2.48 -5.30 -24.07
N VAL A 366 -2.48 -6.53 -23.50
CA VAL A 366 -1.33 -7.42 -23.58
C VAL A 366 -1.05 -7.79 -25.04
N ARG A 367 -2.08 -8.08 -25.81
CA ARG A 367 -1.97 -8.36 -27.26
C ARG A 367 -1.37 -7.19 -28.05
N GLU A 368 -1.71 -5.96 -27.69
CA GLU A 368 -1.23 -4.76 -28.38
C GLU A 368 0.20 -4.37 -27.99
N CYS A 369 0.57 -4.54 -26.71
CA CYS A 369 1.78 -3.97 -26.16
C CYS A 369 2.88 -4.99 -25.82
N VAL A 370 2.53 -6.28 -25.64
CA VAL A 370 3.46 -7.31 -25.18
C VAL A 370 3.91 -8.17 -26.34
N THR A 371 5.21 -8.21 -26.57
CA THR A 371 5.82 -9.05 -27.61
C THR A 371 5.85 -10.53 -27.20
N PHE A 372 6.13 -10.77 -25.90
CA PHE A 372 6.16 -12.11 -25.33
C PHE A 372 5.86 -12.09 -23.83
N ALA A 373 5.06 -13.03 -23.35
CA ALA A 373 4.74 -13.19 -21.94
C ALA A 373 5.42 -14.43 -21.34
N ILE A 374 6.12 -14.24 -20.20
CA ILE A 374 6.71 -15.32 -19.42
C ILE A 374 5.89 -15.44 -18.14
N LEU A 375 5.26 -16.59 -17.94
CA LEU A 375 4.25 -16.80 -16.91
C LEU A 375 4.79 -17.70 -15.80
N ILE A 376 4.69 -17.23 -14.54
CA ILE A 376 5.19 -17.93 -13.36
C ILE A 376 4.09 -18.10 -12.30
N GLY A 377 4.33 -19.00 -11.35
CA GLY A 377 3.48 -19.15 -10.16
C GLY A 377 2.24 -20.01 -10.38
N GLU A 378 1.37 -19.98 -9.37
CA GLU A 378 0.19 -20.85 -9.27
C GLU A 378 -0.75 -20.74 -10.47
N ILE A 379 -0.99 -19.51 -10.94
CA ILE A 379 -1.99 -19.23 -11.99
C ILE A 379 -1.41 -19.15 -13.41
N ARG A 380 -0.15 -19.52 -13.64
CA ARG A 380 0.53 -19.39 -14.94
C ARG A 380 -0.22 -20.04 -16.11
N HIS A 381 -0.81 -21.21 -15.89
CA HIS A 381 -1.55 -21.93 -16.96
C HIS A 381 -2.87 -21.23 -17.29
N ARG A 382 -3.61 -20.75 -16.28
CA ARG A 382 -4.84 -19.98 -16.49
C ARG A 382 -4.58 -18.69 -17.25
N ILE A 383 -3.51 -17.95 -16.89
CA ILE A 383 -3.12 -16.74 -17.64
C ILE A 383 -2.77 -17.08 -19.09
N SER A 384 -2.05 -18.17 -19.34
CA SER A 384 -1.72 -18.62 -20.70
C SER A 384 -2.96 -18.91 -21.54
N GLU A 385 -4.00 -19.50 -20.95
CA GLU A 385 -5.29 -19.73 -21.61
C GLU A 385 -6.05 -18.43 -21.89
N GLU A 386 -6.11 -17.52 -20.89
CA GLU A 386 -6.79 -16.23 -21.00
C GLU A 386 -6.08 -15.28 -21.99
N TRP A 387 -4.76 -15.44 -22.18
CA TRP A 387 -3.93 -14.66 -23.12
C TRP A 387 -3.48 -15.48 -24.33
N ALA A 388 -4.28 -16.44 -24.79
CA ALA A 388 -3.95 -17.32 -25.92
C ALA A 388 -3.58 -16.59 -27.23
N CYS A 389 -3.93 -15.30 -27.34
CA CYS A 389 -3.59 -14.43 -28.47
C CYS A 389 -2.16 -13.84 -28.40
N VAL A 390 -1.41 -14.07 -27.32
CA VAL A 390 -0.06 -13.54 -27.10
C VAL A 390 0.94 -14.70 -27.02
N PRO A 391 2.08 -14.64 -27.73
CA PRO A 391 3.14 -15.62 -27.57
C PRO A 391 3.57 -15.70 -26.10
N SER A 392 3.52 -16.88 -25.50
CA SER A 392 3.84 -17.05 -24.09
C SER A 392 4.54 -18.36 -23.78
N ALA A 393 5.24 -18.41 -22.65
CA ALA A 393 5.79 -19.63 -22.08
C ALA A 393 5.54 -19.65 -20.56
N THR A 394 5.28 -20.84 -20.02
CA THR A 394 5.19 -21.08 -18.58
C THR A 394 6.50 -21.62 -18.06
N VAL A 395 6.96 -21.12 -16.90
CA VAL A 395 8.19 -21.56 -16.25
C VAL A 395 7.96 -21.78 -14.74
N ASP A 396 8.83 -22.54 -14.10
CA ASP A 396 8.64 -22.95 -12.71
C ASP A 396 9.36 -22.06 -11.70
N SER A 397 10.27 -21.19 -12.17
CA SER A 397 11.05 -20.34 -11.26
C SER A 397 11.32 -18.93 -11.84
N MET A 398 11.64 -17.99 -10.98
CA MET A 398 12.10 -16.65 -11.39
C MET A 398 13.43 -16.72 -12.14
N GLU A 399 14.30 -17.68 -11.80
CA GLU A 399 15.58 -17.87 -12.50
C GLU A 399 15.35 -18.29 -13.96
N GLU A 400 14.46 -19.25 -14.19
CA GLU A 400 14.09 -19.65 -15.55
C GLU A 400 13.44 -18.51 -16.33
N ALA A 401 12.59 -17.71 -15.67
CA ALA A 401 11.96 -16.55 -16.30
C ALA A 401 12.99 -15.52 -16.76
N VAL A 402 13.96 -15.20 -15.92
CA VAL A 402 15.02 -14.22 -16.22
C VAL A 402 15.95 -14.75 -17.31
N LEU A 403 16.32 -16.03 -17.28
CA LEU A 403 17.15 -16.66 -18.32
C LEU A 403 16.43 -16.71 -19.68
N LEU A 404 15.14 -17.04 -19.70
CA LEU A 404 14.34 -17.04 -20.93
C LEU A 404 14.23 -15.62 -21.49
N ALA A 405 13.90 -14.63 -20.65
CA ALA A 405 13.83 -13.22 -21.05
C ALA A 405 15.16 -12.77 -21.68
N SER A 406 16.29 -13.08 -21.05
CA SER A 406 17.61 -12.74 -21.57
C SER A 406 17.89 -13.30 -22.97
N ARG A 407 17.56 -14.57 -23.20
CA ARG A 407 17.71 -15.18 -24.55
C ARG A 407 16.82 -14.50 -25.60
N MET A 408 15.64 -14.06 -25.22
CA MET A 408 14.73 -13.39 -26.15
C MET A 408 15.20 -11.99 -26.52
N THR A 409 15.86 -11.29 -25.59
CA THR A 409 16.40 -9.94 -25.85
C THR A 409 17.53 -9.95 -26.86
N ASP A 410 18.24 -11.07 -27.06
CA ASP A 410 19.31 -11.18 -28.10
C ASP A 410 18.78 -10.92 -29.52
N SER A 411 17.49 -11.11 -29.77
CA SER A 411 16.83 -10.88 -31.06
C SER A 411 15.95 -9.63 -31.11
N LEU A 412 15.86 -8.86 -30.01
CA LEU A 412 14.92 -7.74 -29.84
C LEU A 412 15.64 -6.49 -29.32
N SER A 413 16.35 -5.77 -30.21
CA SER A 413 17.02 -4.51 -29.86
C SER A 413 16.01 -3.46 -29.35
N GLY A 414 16.39 -2.64 -28.38
CA GLY A 414 15.53 -1.62 -27.75
C GLY A 414 14.42 -2.20 -26.87
N SER A 415 14.52 -3.48 -26.49
CA SER A 415 13.47 -4.14 -25.71
C SER A 415 13.50 -3.78 -24.23
N THR A 416 12.37 -4.00 -23.59
CA THR A 416 12.21 -3.91 -22.14
C THR A 416 11.76 -5.25 -21.58
N VAL A 417 12.45 -5.74 -20.55
CA VAL A 417 11.97 -6.84 -19.71
C VAL A 417 11.32 -6.24 -18.47
N LEU A 418 10.03 -6.47 -18.31
CA LEU A 418 9.22 -5.93 -17.21
C LEU A 418 8.73 -7.07 -16.31
N LEU A 419 9.17 -7.09 -15.05
CA LEU A 419 8.50 -7.89 -14.03
C LEU A 419 7.31 -7.08 -13.50
N SER A 420 6.09 -7.40 -13.93
CA SER A 420 4.85 -6.82 -13.41
C SER A 420 3.80 -7.92 -13.24
N PRO A 421 3.76 -8.57 -12.09
CA PRO A 421 3.08 -9.84 -11.89
C PRO A 421 1.56 -9.82 -12.00
N GLY A 422 0.90 -8.68 -11.71
CA GLY A 422 -0.56 -8.52 -11.70
C GLY A 422 -1.27 -9.22 -10.54
N THR A 423 -0.56 -9.98 -9.72
CA THR A 423 -1.11 -10.68 -8.55
C THR A 423 -0.10 -10.82 -7.42
N SER A 424 -0.53 -11.34 -6.27
CA SER A 424 0.31 -11.51 -5.09
C SER A 424 1.38 -12.60 -5.29
N SER A 425 2.38 -12.61 -4.39
CA SER A 425 3.59 -13.45 -4.49
C SER A 425 3.61 -14.64 -3.54
N PHE A 426 2.55 -14.81 -2.71
CA PHE A 426 2.55 -15.74 -1.57
C PHE A 426 2.55 -17.23 -1.94
N ASP A 427 2.52 -17.57 -3.21
CA ASP A 427 2.69 -18.93 -3.74
C ASP A 427 4.18 -19.34 -3.83
N MET A 428 5.06 -18.41 -4.17
CA MET A 428 6.48 -18.67 -4.42
C MET A 428 7.43 -17.88 -3.49
N PHE A 429 6.95 -16.80 -2.86
CA PHE A 429 7.75 -15.87 -2.06
C PHE A 429 6.97 -15.44 -0.80
N ARG A 430 7.68 -15.01 0.25
CA ARG A 430 7.07 -14.48 1.48
C ARG A 430 6.24 -13.21 1.24
N ASP A 431 6.71 -12.37 0.32
CA ASP A 431 6.08 -11.11 -0.04
C ASP A 431 6.59 -10.61 -1.41
N TYR A 432 6.03 -9.49 -1.88
CA TYR A 432 6.44 -8.86 -3.13
C TYR A 432 7.88 -8.31 -3.07
N ILE A 433 8.43 -8.02 -1.89
CA ILE A 433 9.79 -7.51 -1.71
C ILE A 433 10.77 -8.63 -2.03
N GLU A 434 10.58 -9.83 -1.45
CA GLU A 434 11.42 -10.98 -1.74
C GLU A 434 11.36 -11.36 -3.23
N ARG A 435 10.18 -11.32 -3.85
CA ARG A 435 10.03 -11.54 -5.30
C ARG A 435 10.86 -10.53 -6.10
N GLY A 436 10.76 -9.25 -5.76
CA GLY A 436 11.48 -8.18 -6.45
C GLY A 436 12.99 -8.21 -6.21
N GLU A 437 13.44 -8.55 -5.00
CA GLU A 437 14.87 -8.72 -4.70
C GLU A 437 15.47 -9.93 -5.41
N THR A 438 14.70 -11.03 -5.52
CA THR A 438 15.14 -12.21 -6.28
C THR A 438 15.32 -11.86 -7.75
N PHE A 439 14.37 -11.16 -8.35
CA PHE A 439 14.48 -10.67 -9.72
C PHE A 439 15.72 -9.77 -9.90
N ARG A 440 15.90 -8.77 -9.03
CA ARG A 440 17.07 -7.86 -9.07
C ARG A 440 18.40 -8.60 -8.99
N LYS A 441 18.54 -9.56 -8.06
CA LYS A 441 19.76 -10.37 -7.91
C LYS A 441 20.08 -11.17 -9.17
N LEU A 442 19.07 -11.78 -9.78
CA LEU A 442 19.23 -12.58 -10.99
C LEU A 442 19.63 -11.70 -12.19
N VAL A 443 18.98 -10.56 -12.37
CA VAL A 443 19.33 -9.60 -13.43
C VAL A 443 20.77 -9.08 -13.29
N ASN A 444 21.18 -8.68 -12.08
CA ASN A 444 22.54 -8.21 -11.84
C ASN A 444 23.60 -9.30 -12.11
N ARG A 445 23.27 -10.56 -11.78
CA ARG A 445 24.16 -11.72 -12.09
C ARG A 445 24.34 -11.92 -13.60
N LEU A 446 23.28 -11.77 -14.39
CA LEU A 446 23.38 -11.83 -15.85
C LEU A 446 24.31 -10.74 -16.40
N SER A 447 24.18 -9.51 -15.95
CA SER A 447 24.99 -8.38 -16.39
C SER A 447 26.48 -8.62 -16.11
N SER A 448 26.83 -9.17 -14.93
CA SER A 448 28.23 -9.45 -14.56
C SER A 448 28.87 -10.60 -15.38
N ILE A 449 28.10 -11.63 -15.74
CA ILE A 449 28.58 -12.75 -16.59
C ILE A 449 28.85 -12.26 -18.03
N THR A 450 27.98 -11.39 -18.53
CA THR A 450 28.08 -10.86 -19.89
C THR A 450 29.29 -9.90 -20.06
N GLU A 451 29.60 -9.12 -19.04
CA GLU A 451 30.80 -8.26 -19.03
C GLU A 451 32.10 -9.07 -18.98
N SER A 452 32.12 -10.17 -18.22
CA SER A 452 33.28 -11.05 -18.14
C SER A 452 33.61 -11.76 -19.48
N ASN A 453 32.55 -12.12 -20.24
CA ASN A 453 32.70 -12.75 -21.55
C ASN A 453 33.02 -11.78 -22.70
N ALA A 454 32.85 -10.48 -22.52
CA ALA A 454 33.17 -9.44 -23.49
C ALA A 454 34.66 -8.99 -23.39
N HIS A 455 35.35 -9.37 -22.34
CA HIS A 455 36.75 -9.03 -22.07
C HIS A 455 37.70 -10.26 -22.23
N SER A 456 37.18 -11.42 -22.57
CA SER A 456 37.91 -12.64 -22.95
C SER A 456 37.78 -12.90 -24.45
#